data_f8f94b83d0469e1e663f134a46d57d0e
#
_entry.id   f8f94b83d0469e1e663f134a46d57d0e
#
_cell.length_a   1.000
_cell.length_b   1.000
_cell.length_c   1.000
_cell.angle_alpha   90.00
_cell.angle_beta   90.00
_cell.angle_gamma   90.00
#
_symmetry.space_group_name_H-M   'P 1'
#
loop_
_entity.id
_entity.type
_entity.pdbx_description
1 polymer ?
#
loop_
_entity_poly.entity_id
_entity_poly.type
_entity_poly.pdbx_seq_one_letter_code
_entity_poly.pdbx_strand_id
1 'polypeptide(L)'
;PSGPLPALRFVPFWPFLLRLFFASGRPARSIVLLTFVRLAIASSAPVLLHALLSRLPAAANAVTFPWRLLGLALLLGSAGISTAVMTQHWFHQALRIRTWIVNAINQRVVTHALRLRRSARASMQTGDLINHLGSDTDALAEAGFFVSETFNATLTILVSFALLTYYLGWASLAAVGALVVLTPFTALLAARFRRLDERIMSIRDQRTTLMSQIVHGIRVVKYHAWEPSVHAEVQALRKPEIRTRIGVVGSDVLASALWVSTATVVAFAGFGAFTLLGGALNAPLVFACLALFTMLEEPFGLISHILARAQHARVASQRLH
;
A
#
# COMPACT_ATOMS: atom_id res chain seq x y z
N PRO A 1 18.75 -22.84 -5.44
CA PRO A 1 19.64 -22.93 -4.32
C PRO A 1 19.55 -21.61 -3.56
N SER A 2 18.67 -21.60 -2.57
CA SER A 2 18.49 -20.51 -1.62
C SER A 2 19.64 -20.58 -0.63
N GLY A 3 20.44 -19.52 -0.50
CA GLY A 3 21.46 -19.39 0.50
C GLY A 3 20.88 -19.57 1.92
N PRO A 4 21.69 -19.92 2.93
CA PRO A 4 21.23 -20.07 4.29
C PRO A 4 20.62 -18.76 4.77
N LEU A 5 19.47 -18.86 5.47
CA LEU A 5 18.85 -17.70 6.11
C LEU A 5 19.87 -17.03 7.06
N PRO A 6 19.97 -15.71 7.09
CA PRO A 6 20.82 -15.00 8.03
C PRO A 6 20.48 -15.40 9.46
N ALA A 7 21.49 -15.59 10.31
CA ALA A 7 21.29 -15.88 11.71
C ALA A 7 20.47 -14.76 12.36
N LEU A 8 19.43 -15.12 13.09
CA LEU A 8 18.58 -14.22 13.87
C LEU A 8 19.36 -13.76 15.14
N ARG A 9 20.51 -13.11 14.97
CA ARG A 9 21.20 -12.40 16.06
C ARG A 9 20.74 -10.96 16.06
N PHE A 10 20.82 -10.26 17.18
CA PHE A 10 20.49 -8.85 17.37
C PHE A 10 20.99 -7.96 16.21
N VAL A 11 20.22 -7.92 15.14
CA VAL A 11 20.48 -7.06 13.98
C VAL A 11 19.40 -5.98 14.00
N PRO A 12 19.73 -4.70 13.77
CA PRO A 12 18.71 -3.67 13.59
C PRO A 12 17.66 -4.14 12.57
N PHE A 13 16.39 -3.87 12.84
CA PHE A 13 15.24 -4.40 12.09
C PHE A 13 15.34 -4.21 10.56
N TRP A 14 15.75 -3.03 10.11
CA TRP A 14 15.88 -2.72 8.68
C TRP A 14 16.96 -3.53 7.95
N PRO A 15 18.21 -3.64 8.46
CA PRO A 15 19.21 -4.51 7.85
C PRO A 15 18.79 -6.00 7.84
N PHE A 16 18.04 -6.45 8.84
CA PHE A 16 17.49 -7.82 8.87
C PHE A 16 16.50 -8.04 7.72
N LEU A 17 15.54 -7.13 7.51
CA LEU A 17 14.57 -7.22 6.41
C LEU A 17 15.26 -7.19 5.04
N LEU A 18 16.24 -6.31 4.85
CA LEU A 18 17.01 -6.25 3.61
C LEU A 18 17.78 -7.54 3.34
N ARG A 19 18.43 -8.10 4.37
CA ARG A 19 19.11 -9.40 4.26
C ARG A 19 18.15 -10.52 3.92
N LEU A 20 16.97 -10.54 4.55
CA LEU A 20 15.94 -11.53 4.28
C LEU A 20 15.42 -11.40 2.84
N PHE A 21 15.19 -10.18 2.37
CA PHE A 21 14.79 -9.87 1.01
C PHE A 21 15.81 -10.39 -0.01
N PHE A 22 17.08 -10.02 0.13
CA PHE A 22 18.13 -10.44 -0.80
C PHE A 22 18.47 -11.94 -0.69
N ALA A 23 18.21 -12.60 0.45
CA ALA A 23 18.38 -14.05 0.61
C ALA A 23 17.40 -14.84 -0.27
N SER A 24 16.29 -14.26 -0.73
CA SER A 24 15.39 -14.90 -1.72
C SER A 24 16.07 -15.15 -3.09
N GLY A 25 17.20 -14.50 -3.37
CA GLY A 25 18.06 -14.76 -4.52
C GLY A 25 17.51 -14.23 -5.84
N ARG A 26 17.12 -15.14 -6.77
CA ARG A 26 16.61 -14.75 -8.10
C ARG A 26 15.41 -13.81 -8.07
N PRO A 27 14.35 -14.04 -7.26
CA PRO A 27 13.19 -13.12 -7.19
C PRO A 27 13.58 -11.70 -6.80
N ALA A 28 14.49 -11.51 -5.82
CA ALA A 28 14.95 -10.18 -5.42
C ALA A 28 15.68 -9.43 -6.53
N ARG A 29 16.56 -10.11 -7.25
CA ARG A 29 17.26 -9.50 -8.41
C ARG A 29 16.30 -9.18 -9.53
N SER A 30 15.35 -10.07 -9.82
CA SER A 30 14.33 -9.84 -10.85
C SER A 30 13.45 -8.64 -10.52
N ILE A 31 13.05 -8.45 -9.25
CA ILE A 31 12.18 -7.34 -8.86
C ILE A 31 12.89 -5.99 -8.99
N VAL A 32 14.19 -5.93 -8.64
CA VAL A 32 14.99 -4.72 -8.83
C VAL A 32 15.07 -4.36 -10.32
N LEU A 33 15.40 -5.31 -11.18
CA LEU A 33 15.46 -5.09 -12.63
C LEU A 33 14.10 -4.66 -13.18
N LEU A 34 13.03 -5.37 -12.81
CA LEU A 34 11.67 -5.05 -13.25
C LEU A 34 11.22 -3.66 -12.79
N THR A 35 11.63 -3.22 -11.59
CA THR A 35 11.34 -1.86 -11.11
C THR A 35 11.94 -0.81 -12.04
N PHE A 36 13.21 -0.95 -12.42
CA PHE A 36 13.86 0.00 -13.33
C PHE A 36 13.22 -0.02 -14.72
N VAL A 37 12.99 -1.21 -15.30
CA VAL A 37 12.36 -1.34 -16.63
C VAL A 37 10.95 -0.75 -16.63
N ARG A 38 10.13 -1.14 -15.63
CA ARG A 38 8.78 -0.62 -15.48
C ARG A 38 8.75 0.90 -15.34
N LEU A 39 9.62 1.44 -14.49
CA LEU A 39 9.69 2.87 -14.24
C LEU A 39 10.14 3.64 -15.48
N ALA A 40 11.11 3.13 -16.24
CA ALA A 40 11.54 3.72 -17.50
C ALA A 40 10.40 3.76 -18.52
N ILE A 41 9.62 2.68 -18.65
CA ILE A 41 8.46 2.62 -19.54
C ILE A 41 7.36 3.55 -19.03
N ALA A 42 7.02 3.53 -17.75
CA ALA A 42 5.97 4.36 -17.16
C ALA A 42 6.29 5.86 -17.30
N SER A 43 7.54 6.26 -17.04
CA SER A 43 8.00 7.65 -17.17
C SER A 43 8.11 8.12 -18.64
N SER A 44 8.14 7.20 -19.60
CA SER A 44 8.08 7.58 -21.03
C SER A 44 6.71 8.09 -21.44
N ALA A 45 5.63 7.68 -20.78
CA ALA A 45 4.25 8.05 -21.15
C ALA A 45 3.99 9.57 -21.05
N PRO A 46 4.34 10.30 -19.97
CA PRO A 46 4.21 11.76 -19.93
C PRO A 46 5.05 12.47 -21.01
N VAL A 47 6.23 11.95 -21.31
CA VAL A 47 7.14 12.51 -22.32
C VAL A 47 6.55 12.31 -23.74
N LEU A 48 6.06 11.10 -24.02
CA LEU A 48 5.39 10.81 -25.30
C LEU A 48 4.10 11.60 -25.46
N LEU A 49 3.34 11.78 -24.39
CA LEU A 49 2.12 12.59 -24.39
C LEU A 49 2.43 14.06 -24.70
N HIS A 50 3.46 14.62 -24.05
CA HIS A 50 3.94 15.97 -24.37
C HIS A 50 4.36 16.08 -25.84
N ALA A 51 5.16 15.13 -26.36
CA ALA A 51 5.62 15.11 -27.73
C ALA A 51 4.48 14.95 -28.75
N LEU A 52 3.45 14.17 -28.42
CA LEU A 52 2.26 14.00 -29.24
C LEU A 52 1.46 15.30 -29.33
N LEU A 53 1.12 15.90 -28.18
CA LEU A 53 0.29 17.09 -28.10
C LEU A 53 0.98 18.34 -28.67
N SER A 54 2.31 18.46 -28.54
CA SER A 54 3.07 19.57 -29.10
C SER A 54 3.09 19.59 -30.64
N ARG A 55 2.91 18.43 -31.28
CA ARG A 55 2.89 18.29 -32.75
C ARG A 55 1.49 18.31 -33.35
N LEU A 56 0.44 18.21 -32.54
CA LEU A 56 -0.95 18.14 -33.00
C LEU A 56 -1.39 19.39 -33.81
N PRO A 57 -1.06 20.64 -33.38
CA PRO A 57 -1.46 21.84 -34.12
C PRO A 57 -0.85 21.90 -35.52
N ALA A 58 0.40 21.48 -35.68
CA ALA A 58 1.06 21.48 -36.98
C ALA A 58 0.47 20.44 -37.94
N ALA A 59 -0.03 19.34 -37.42
CA ALA A 59 -0.64 18.28 -38.23
C ALA A 59 -2.11 18.60 -38.63
N ALA A 60 -2.81 19.43 -37.88
CA ALA A 60 -4.16 19.86 -38.22
C ALA A 60 -4.22 20.65 -39.54
N ASN A 61 -3.11 21.30 -39.92
CA ASN A 61 -2.97 22.06 -41.15
C ASN A 61 -2.24 21.30 -42.27
N ALA A 62 -1.91 20.03 -42.05
CA ALA A 62 -1.14 19.23 -43.02
C ALA A 62 -2.07 18.56 -44.04
N VAL A 63 -1.73 18.68 -45.32
CA VAL A 63 -2.45 18.04 -46.43
C VAL A 63 -2.17 16.52 -46.51
N THR A 64 -1.07 16.07 -45.89
CA THR A 64 -0.63 14.65 -45.88
C THR A 64 -0.96 13.99 -44.56
N PHE A 65 -1.27 12.68 -44.60
CA PHE A 65 -1.57 11.88 -43.42
C PHE A 65 -0.38 11.88 -42.40
N PRO A 66 -0.63 12.21 -41.10
CA PRO A 66 0.43 12.46 -40.13
C PRO A 66 0.95 11.15 -39.53
N TRP A 67 1.67 10.33 -40.32
CA TRP A 67 2.24 9.03 -39.87
C TRP A 67 3.06 9.12 -38.58
N ARG A 68 3.75 10.25 -38.36
CA ARG A 68 4.55 10.48 -37.15
C ARG A 68 3.67 10.59 -35.89
N LEU A 69 2.47 11.20 -36.00
CA LEU A 69 1.51 11.26 -34.89
C LEU A 69 0.93 9.90 -34.59
N LEU A 70 0.57 9.14 -35.62
CA LEU A 70 0.10 7.77 -35.46
C LEU A 70 1.17 6.92 -34.73
N GLY A 71 2.44 7.04 -35.15
CA GLY A 71 3.57 6.35 -34.49
C GLY A 71 3.70 6.72 -33.01
N LEU A 72 3.61 8.03 -32.66
CA LEU A 72 3.65 8.47 -31.26
C LEU A 72 2.44 7.97 -30.45
N ALA A 73 1.24 7.96 -31.04
CA ALA A 73 0.05 7.46 -30.39
C ALA A 73 0.15 5.93 -30.13
N LEU A 74 0.65 5.17 -31.10
CA LEU A 74 0.89 3.73 -30.94
C LEU A 74 1.98 3.46 -29.87
N LEU A 75 3.05 4.25 -29.86
CA LEU A 75 4.08 4.14 -28.81
C LEU A 75 3.51 4.47 -27.43
N LEU A 76 2.69 5.50 -27.30
CA LEU A 76 2.03 5.84 -26.04
C LEU A 76 1.10 4.70 -25.57
N GLY A 77 0.28 4.16 -26.47
CA GLY A 77 -0.60 3.03 -26.17
C GLY A 77 0.20 1.77 -25.79
N SER A 78 1.28 1.46 -26.52
CA SER A 78 2.15 0.33 -26.20
C SER A 78 2.89 0.50 -24.88
N ALA A 79 3.30 1.73 -24.53
CA ALA A 79 3.91 2.03 -23.24
C ALA A 79 2.92 1.78 -22.08
N GLY A 80 1.65 2.17 -22.24
CA GLY A 80 0.59 1.89 -21.25
C GLY A 80 0.38 0.38 -21.03
N ILE A 81 0.22 -0.38 -22.12
CA ILE A 81 0.07 -1.85 -22.08
C ILE A 81 1.32 -2.50 -21.45
N SER A 82 2.50 -2.11 -21.90
CA SER A 82 3.76 -2.64 -21.36
C SER A 82 3.92 -2.34 -19.87
N THR A 83 3.56 -1.13 -19.41
CA THR A 83 3.57 -0.77 -17.99
C THR A 83 2.63 -1.66 -17.20
N ALA A 84 1.41 -1.92 -17.68
CA ALA A 84 0.45 -2.80 -17.03
C ALA A 84 1.01 -4.24 -16.91
N VAL A 85 1.55 -4.80 -17.99
CA VAL A 85 2.15 -6.14 -17.99
C VAL A 85 3.34 -6.21 -17.03
N MET A 86 4.25 -5.21 -17.07
CA MET A 86 5.41 -5.18 -16.18
C MET A 86 5.00 -5.02 -14.70
N THR A 87 3.94 -4.27 -14.42
CA THR A 87 3.39 -4.14 -13.06
C THR A 87 2.91 -5.50 -12.54
N GLN A 88 2.21 -6.30 -13.36
CA GLN A 88 1.77 -7.64 -12.97
C GLN A 88 2.96 -8.59 -12.75
N HIS A 89 3.97 -8.53 -13.61
CA HIS A 89 5.19 -9.32 -13.41
C HIS A 89 5.93 -8.91 -12.14
N TRP A 90 6.03 -7.61 -11.85
CA TRP A 90 6.62 -7.08 -10.63
C TRP A 90 5.87 -7.61 -9.40
N PHE A 91 4.54 -7.49 -9.40
CA PHE A 91 3.68 -7.97 -8.32
C PHE A 91 3.81 -9.49 -8.10
N HIS A 92 3.86 -10.26 -9.18
CA HIS A 92 4.11 -11.70 -9.12
C HIS A 92 5.46 -12.03 -8.44
N GLN A 93 6.54 -11.32 -8.77
CA GLN A 93 7.83 -11.53 -8.12
C GLN A 93 7.81 -11.13 -6.64
N ALA A 94 7.09 -10.06 -6.28
CA ALA A 94 6.91 -9.62 -4.89
C ALA A 94 6.16 -10.68 -4.07
N LEU A 95 5.11 -11.31 -4.64
CA LEU A 95 4.41 -12.44 -4.02
C LEU A 95 5.32 -13.67 -3.87
N ARG A 96 6.18 -13.95 -4.83
CA ARG A 96 7.17 -15.04 -4.73
C ARG A 96 8.14 -14.82 -3.59
N ILE A 97 8.59 -13.58 -3.36
CA ILE A 97 9.44 -13.24 -2.20
C ILE A 97 8.65 -13.48 -0.90
N ARG A 98 7.41 -12.99 -0.82
CA ARG A 98 6.53 -13.23 0.33
C ARG A 98 6.41 -14.73 0.63
N THR A 99 6.06 -15.54 -0.37
CA THR A 99 5.90 -16.99 -0.21
C THR A 99 7.22 -17.67 0.20
N TRP A 100 8.36 -17.23 -0.37
CA TRP A 100 9.67 -17.75 0.01
C TRP A 100 9.98 -17.45 1.47
N ILE A 101 9.69 -16.24 1.96
CA ILE A 101 9.89 -15.84 3.36
C ILE A 101 9.03 -16.71 4.29
N VAL A 102 7.74 -16.90 3.98
CA VAL A 102 6.83 -17.77 4.75
C VAL A 102 7.42 -19.19 4.87
N ASN A 103 7.77 -19.79 3.75
CA ASN A 103 8.30 -21.16 3.72
C ASN A 103 9.62 -21.28 4.48
N ALA A 104 10.51 -20.31 4.31
CA ALA A 104 11.82 -20.31 4.96
C ALA A 104 11.73 -20.18 6.49
N ILE A 105 10.83 -19.34 7.00
CA ILE A 105 10.58 -19.17 8.43
C ILE A 105 9.89 -20.41 8.99
N ASN A 106 8.81 -20.88 8.36
CA ASN A 106 8.06 -22.05 8.81
C ASN A 106 8.96 -23.30 8.90
N GLN A 107 9.79 -23.54 7.87
CA GLN A 107 10.75 -24.64 7.89
C GLN A 107 11.70 -24.52 9.08
N ARG A 108 12.16 -23.33 9.41
CA ARG A 108 13.08 -23.08 10.53
C ARG A 108 12.40 -23.30 11.87
N VAL A 109 11.19 -22.75 12.05
CA VAL A 109 10.40 -22.93 13.28
C VAL A 109 10.10 -24.40 13.53
N VAL A 110 9.63 -25.13 12.51
CA VAL A 110 9.35 -26.58 12.63
C VAL A 110 10.62 -27.36 12.94
N THR A 111 11.72 -27.09 12.21
CA THR A 111 12.99 -27.79 12.47
C THR A 111 13.52 -27.52 13.88
N HIS A 112 13.37 -26.30 14.38
CA HIS A 112 13.76 -25.97 15.75
C HIS A 112 12.86 -26.65 16.78
N ALA A 113 11.54 -26.62 16.59
CA ALA A 113 10.55 -27.27 17.45
C ALA A 113 10.80 -28.80 17.59
N LEU A 114 11.22 -29.46 16.50
CA LEU A 114 11.57 -30.88 16.51
C LEU A 114 12.85 -31.18 17.29
N ARG A 115 13.77 -30.24 17.41
CA ARG A 115 15.03 -30.36 18.14
C ARG A 115 14.94 -29.98 19.62
N LEU A 116 13.82 -29.41 20.08
CA LEU A 116 13.61 -29.04 21.47
C LEU A 116 13.60 -30.27 22.40
N ARG A 117 14.25 -30.13 23.55
CA ARG A 117 14.20 -31.14 24.61
C ARG A 117 12.78 -31.28 25.16
N ARG A 118 12.43 -32.46 25.70
CA ARG A 118 11.09 -32.73 26.26
C ARG A 118 10.65 -31.70 27.32
N SER A 119 11.56 -31.26 28.19
CA SER A 119 11.28 -30.26 29.23
C SER A 119 10.89 -28.89 28.63
N ALA A 120 11.61 -28.42 27.60
CA ALA A 120 11.29 -27.17 26.89
C ALA A 120 9.98 -27.25 26.06
N ARG A 121 9.71 -28.46 25.51
CA ARG A 121 8.47 -28.72 24.79
C ARG A 121 7.25 -28.74 25.72
N ALA A 122 7.39 -29.21 26.96
CA ALA A 122 6.30 -29.24 27.94
C ALA A 122 5.90 -27.86 28.45
N SER A 123 6.81 -26.89 28.43
CA SER A 123 6.52 -25.49 28.81
C SER A 123 5.93 -24.65 27.66
N MET A 124 5.98 -25.16 26.45
CA MET A 124 5.51 -24.47 25.25
C MET A 124 4.04 -24.84 24.96
N GLN A 125 3.16 -23.85 24.92
CA GLN A 125 1.77 -24.09 24.55
C GLN A 125 1.67 -24.35 23.03
N THR A 126 0.83 -25.30 22.63
CA THR A 126 0.58 -25.58 21.20
C THR A 126 0.05 -24.33 20.45
N GLY A 127 -0.70 -23.49 21.17
CA GLY A 127 -1.21 -22.22 20.64
C GLY A 127 -0.10 -21.25 20.26
N ASP A 128 0.97 -21.16 21.02
CA ASP A 128 2.12 -20.28 20.71
C ASP A 128 2.81 -20.71 19.43
N LEU A 129 3.02 -22.01 19.23
CA LEU A 129 3.61 -22.55 18.02
C LEU A 129 2.73 -22.26 16.77
N ILE A 130 1.41 -22.39 16.90
CA ILE A 130 0.46 -22.07 15.83
C ILE A 130 0.51 -20.58 15.48
N ASN A 131 0.59 -19.69 16.50
CA ASN A 131 0.71 -18.26 16.29
C ASN A 131 2.02 -17.88 15.59
N HIS A 132 3.14 -18.51 15.95
CA HIS A 132 4.43 -18.29 15.30
C HIS A 132 4.43 -18.77 13.83
N LEU A 133 3.82 -19.93 13.56
CA LEU A 133 3.72 -20.48 12.20
C LEU A 133 2.70 -19.71 11.30
N GLY A 134 1.74 -19.02 11.91
CA GLY A 134 0.72 -18.24 11.21
C GLY A 134 1.01 -16.74 11.25
N SER A 135 0.46 -16.07 12.26
CA SER A 135 0.41 -14.61 12.35
C SER A 135 1.80 -13.93 12.32
N ASP A 136 2.79 -14.44 13.06
CA ASP A 136 4.11 -13.81 13.14
C ASP A 136 4.88 -13.99 11.83
N THR A 137 4.77 -15.18 11.22
CA THR A 137 5.39 -15.45 9.90
C THR A 137 4.77 -14.61 8.80
N ASP A 138 3.44 -14.46 8.78
CA ASP A 138 2.75 -13.62 7.81
C ASP A 138 3.14 -12.14 7.95
N ALA A 139 3.27 -11.62 9.17
CA ALA A 139 3.71 -10.25 9.42
C ALA A 139 5.13 -9.98 8.89
N LEU A 140 6.05 -10.92 9.04
CA LEU A 140 7.40 -10.80 8.49
C LEU A 140 7.44 -10.94 6.97
N ALA A 141 6.64 -11.84 6.41
CA ALA A 141 6.53 -12.02 4.97
C ALA A 141 5.92 -10.78 4.29
N GLU A 142 4.95 -10.16 4.94
CA GLU A 142 4.37 -8.89 4.49
C GLU A 142 5.39 -7.76 4.55
N ALA A 143 6.23 -7.70 5.59
CA ALA A 143 7.31 -6.73 5.65
C ALA A 143 8.32 -6.89 4.49
N GLY A 144 8.62 -8.12 4.07
CA GLY A 144 9.45 -8.39 2.88
C GLY A 144 8.83 -7.87 1.58
N PHE A 145 7.52 -7.99 1.43
CA PHE A 145 6.77 -7.39 0.32
C PHE A 145 6.88 -5.86 0.34
N PHE A 146 6.75 -5.24 1.53
CA PHE A 146 6.87 -3.79 1.69
C PHE A 146 8.26 -3.24 1.38
N VAL A 147 9.33 -3.99 1.59
CA VAL A 147 10.68 -3.59 1.13
C VAL A 147 10.66 -3.34 -0.37
N SER A 148 10.03 -4.23 -1.15
CA SER A 148 9.88 -4.09 -2.60
C SER A 148 9.09 -2.85 -2.97
N GLU A 149 7.97 -2.61 -2.29
CA GLU A 149 7.10 -1.45 -2.54
C GLU A 149 7.78 -0.14 -2.17
N THR A 150 8.47 -0.10 -1.02
CA THR A 150 9.22 1.10 -0.59
C THR A 150 10.30 1.47 -1.60
N PHE A 151 11.04 0.48 -2.10
CA PHE A 151 12.05 0.68 -3.13
C PHE A 151 11.43 1.25 -4.42
N ASN A 152 10.34 0.65 -4.88
CA ASN A 152 9.60 1.12 -6.05
C ASN A 152 9.05 2.55 -5.86
N ALA A 153 8.42 2.83 -4.73
CA ALA A 153 7.85 4.14 -4.40
C ALA A 153 8.93 5.24 -4.38
N THR A 154 10.08 4.95 -3.74
CA THR A 154 11.20 5.90 -3.67
C THR A 154 11.72 6.25 -5.05
N LEU A 155 11.95 5.26 -5.92
CA LEU A 155 12.40 5.51 -7.29
C LEU A 155 11.37 6.27 -8.11
N THR A 156 10.08 5.93 -7.97
CA THR A 156 9.00 6.64 -8.66
C THR A 156 8.93 8.11 -8.25
N ILE A 157 9.05 8.41 -6.96
CA ILE A 157 9.11 9.80 -6.46
C ILE A 157 10.29 10.55 -7.07
N LEU A 158 11.48 9.95 -7.04
CA LEU A 158 12.69 10.60 -7.57
C LEU A 158 12.60 10.91 -9.07
N VAL A 159 12.15 9.93 -9.87
CA VAL A 159 12.02 10.11 -11.33
C VAL A 159 10.91 11.08 -11.68
N SER A 160 9.74 10.97 -11.03
CA SER A 160 8.63 11.89 -11.27
C SER A 160 8.97 13.33 -10.85
N PHE A 161 9.69 13.50 -9.73
CA PHE A 161 10.15 14.81 -9.29
C PHE A 161 11.18 15.41 -10.26
N ALA A 162 12.12 14.60 -10.75
CA ALA A 162 13.10 15.06 -11.75
C ALA A 162 12.41 15.52 -13.05
N LEU A 163 11.43 14.76 -13.54
CA LEU A 163 10.65 15.13 -14.72
C LEU A 163 9.77 16.38 -14.48
N LEU A 164 9.12 16.48 -13.31
CA LEU A 164 8.37 17.69 -12.94
C LEU A 164 9.28 18.92 -12.88
N THR A 165 10.48 18.79 -12.34
CA THR A 165 11.46 19.89 -12.31
C THR A 165 11.91 20.27 -13.71
N TYR A 166 12.02 19.30 -14.62
CA TYR A 166 12.31 19.57 -16.04
C TYR A 166 11.21 20.39 -16.73
N TYR A 167 9.92 20.09 -16.43
CA TYR A 167 8.76 20.76 -17.07
C TYR A 167 8.36 22.06 -16.37
N LEU A 168 8.29 22.08 -15.02
CA LEU A 168 7.80 23.22 -14.24
C LEU A 168 8.92 24.04 -13.58
N GLY A 169 10.17 23.61 -13.66
CA GLY A 169 11.26 24.28 -12.96
C GLY A 169 11.02 24.32 -11.44
N TRP A 170 11.25 25.47 -10.82
CA TRP A 170 11.07 25.69 -9.37
C TRP A 170 9.62 25.55 -8.88
N ALA A 171 8.61 25.71 -9.77
CA ALA A 171 7.22 25.51 -9.42
C ALA A 171 6.89 24.06 -9.02
N SER A 172 7.72 23.08 -9.41
CA SER A 172 7.60 21.70 -8.98
C SER A 172 7.67 21.53 -7.44
N LEU A 173 8.41 22.41 -6.75
CA LEU A 173 8.49 22.42 -5.29
C LEU A 173 7.14 22.75 -4.64
N ALA A 174 6.34 23.61 -5.24
CA ALA A 174 4.99 23.91 -4.72
C ALA A 174 4.07 22.69 -4.83
N ALA A 175 4.15 21.94 -5.94
CA ALA A 175 3.40 20.69 -6.11
C ALA A 175 3.78 19.63 -5.07
N VAL A 176 5.09 19.41 -4.87
CA VAL A 176 5.59 18.47 -3.84
C VAL A 176 5.27 18.99 -2.44
N GLY A 177 5.38 20.29 -2.18
CA GLY A 177 4.97 20.93 -0.93
C GLY A 177 3.51 20.68 -0.60
N ALA A 178 2.61 20.76 -1.59
CA ALA A 178 1.19 20.42 -1.43
C ALA A 178 1.00 18.95 -1.02
N LEU A 179 1.71 18.00 -1.64
CA LEU A 179 1.68 16.59 -1.25
C LEU A 179 2.16 16.37 0.20
N VAL A 180 3.27 17.01 0.57
CA VAL A 180 3.81 16.93 1.94
C VAL A 180 2.82 17.49 2.96
N VAL A 181 2.13 18.58 2.64
CA VAL A 181 1.10 19.17 3.51
C VAL A 181 -0.14 18.28 3.61
N LEU A 182 -0.55 17.60 2.53
CA LEU A 182 -1.70 16.69 2.54
C LEU A 182 -1.44 15.39 3.33
N THR A 183 -0.18 14.93 3.39
CA THR A 183 0.18 13.68 4.06
C THR A 183 -0.25 13.60 5.54
N PRO A 184 -0.04 14.61 6.41
CA PRO A 184 -0.50 14.55 7.78
C PRO A 184 -2.02 14.51 7.91
N PHE A 185 -2.77 15.14 7.01
CA PHE A 185 -4.24 15.06 7.02
C PHE A 185 -4.74 13.64 6.73
N THR A 186 -4.17 12.97 5.73
CA THR A 186 -4.50 11.56 5.45
C THR A 186 -4.09 10.65 6.60
N ALA A 187 -2.95 10.88 7.24
CA ALA A 187 -2.49 10.12 8.41
C ALA A 187 -3.42 10.32 9.63
N LEU A 188 -3.90 11.53 9.89
CA LEU A 188 -4.86 11.83 10.96
C LEU A 188 -6.20 11.12 10.73
N LEU A 189 -6.70 11.13 9.48
CA LEU A 189 -7.92 10.41 9.10
C LEU A 189 -7.76 8.90 9.24
N ALA A 190 -6.65 8.35 8.80
CA ALA A 190 -6.34 6.93 8.98
C ALA A 190 -6.24 6.54 10.47
N ALA A 191 -5.69 7.41 11.32
CA ALA A 191 -5.65 7.19 12.77
C ALA A 191 -7.06 7.23 13.39
N ARG A 192 -7.91 8.16 12.96
CA ARG A 192 -9.32 8.23 13.40
C ARG A 192 -10.09 6.99 12.96
N PHE A 193 -9.94 6.57 11.70
CA PHE A 193 -10.55 5.36 11.18
C PHE A 193 -10.18 4.14 12.03
N ARG A 194 -8.90 3.92 12.31
CA ARG A 194 -8.43 2.80 13.15
C ARG A 194 -9.06 2.81 14.55
N ARG A 195 -9.11 3.95 15.22
CA ARG A 195 -9.73 4.07 16.56
C ARG A 195 -11.22 3.72 16.54
N LEU A 196 -11.93 4.14 15.49
CA LEU A 196 -13.35 3.83 15.33
C LEU A 196 -13.56 2.35 14.97
N ASP A 197 -12.67 1.78 14.16
CA ASP A 197 -12.73 0.38 13.77
C ASP A 197 -12.43 -0.56 14.95
N GLU A 198 -11.44 -0.26 15.78
CA GLU A 198 -11.16 -0.95 17.04
C GLU A 198 -12.38 -0.90 17.98
N ARG A 199 -13.03 0.26 18.09
CA ARG A 199 -14.23 0.42 18.91
C ARG A 199 -15.41 -0.39 18.38
N ILE A 200 -15.65 -0.42 17.07
CA ILE A 200 -16.74 -1.22 16.49
C ILE A 200 -16.47 -2.70 16.65
N MET A 201 -15.22 -3.16 16.54
CA MET A 201 -14.84 -4.55 16.80
C MET A 201 -15.17 -4.93 18.24
N SER A 202 -14.76 -4.13 19.23
CA SER A 202 -15.09 -4.38 20.65
C SER A 202 -16.59 -4.47 20.91
N ILE A 203 -17.40 -3.58 20.32
CA ILE A 203 -18.87 -3.63 20.48
C ILE A 203 -19.44 -4.90 19.81
N ARG A 204 -18.91 -5.28 18.65
CA ARG A 204 -19.32 -6.52 17.96
C ARG A 204 -18.99 -7.76 18.76
N ASP A 205 -17.80 -7.82 19.38
CA ASP A 205 -17.40 -8.95 20.23
C ASP A 205 -18.34 -9.11 21.41
N GLN A 206 -18.70 -8.01 22.07
CA GLN A 206 -19.69 -8.01 23.16
C GLN A 206 -21.06 -8.55 22.67
N ARG A 207 -21.54 -8.05 21.53
CA ARG A 207 -22.81 -8.50 20.96
C ARG A 207 -22.75 -9.97 20.52
N THR A 208 -21.63 -10.41 19.92
CA THR A 208 -21.49 -11.80 19.49
C THR A 208 -21.43 -12.74 20.69
N THR A 209 -20.76 -12.35 21.78
CA THR A 209 -20.72 -13.11 23.03
C THR A 209 -22.12 -13.22 23.64
N LEU A 210 -22.84 -12.11 23.71
CA LEU A 210 -24.24 -12.10 24.19
C LEU A 210 -25.14 -13.00 23.33
N MET A 211 -25.05 -12.90 22.01
CA MET A 211 -25.80 -13.76 21.09
C MET A 211 -25.46 -15.24 21.26
N SER A 212 -24.18 -15.56 21.46
CA SER A 212 -23.77 -16.94 21.75
C SER A 212 -24.38 -17.47 23.04
N GLN A 213 -24.40 -16.67 24.12
CA GLN A 213 -25.02 -17.02 25.39
C GLN A 213 -26.52 -17.25 25.23
N ILE A 214 -27.23 -16.38 24.50
CA ILE A 214 -28.65 -16.51 24.21
C ILE A 214 -28.93 -17.81 23.45
N VAL A 215 -28.15 -18.11 22.41
CA VAL A 215 -28.34 -19.33 21.61
C VAL A 215 -28.11 -20.58 22.44
N HIS A 216 -27.05 -20.60 23.28
CA HIS A 216 -26.81 -21.73 24.17
C HIS A 216 -27.91 -21.91 25.24
N GLY A 217 -28.46 -20.79 25.75
CA GLY A 217 -29.52 -20.77 26.75
C GLY A 217 -30.92 -20.66 26.16
N ILE A 218 -31.15 -20.86 24.88
CA ILE A 218 -32.43 -20.56 24.20
C ILE A 218 -33.63 -21.23 24.80
N ARG A 219 -33.48 -22.44 25.31
CA ARG A 219 -34.55 -23.16 25.99
C ARG A 219 -35.03 -22.45 27.25
N VAL A 220 -34.08 -21.92 28.06
CA VAL A 220 -34.37 -21.16 29.28
C VAL A 220 -35.11 -19.87 28.93
N VAL A 221 -34.61 -19.15 27.93
CA VAL A 221 -35.21 -17.91 27.41
C VAL A 221 -36.69 -18.18 27.00
N LYS A 222 -36.92 -19.29 26.29
CA LYS A 222 -38.25 -19.68 25.83
C LYS A 222 -39.19 -20.10 26.97
N TYR A 223 -38.70 -20.91 27.93
CA TYR A 223 -39.49 -21.35 29.06
C TYR A 223 -39.94 -20.22 29.98
N HIS A 224 -39.13 -19.17 30.13
CA HIS A 224 -39.40 -18.02 30.98
C HIS A 224 -39.99 -16.83 30.20
N ALA A 225 -40.24 -16.96 28.91
CA ALA A 225 -40.71 -15.87 28.03
C ALA A 225 -39.86 -14.58 28.14
N TRP A 226 -38.51 -14.72 28.21
CA TRP A 226 -37.56 -13.60 28.36
C TRP A 226 -37.17 -12.94 27.04
N GLU A 227 -37.82 -13.26 25.92
CA GLU A 227 -37.51 -12.68 24.60
C GLU A 227 -37.50 -11.14 24.57
N PRO A 228 -38.50 -10.45 25.23
CA PRO A 228 -38.47 -8.98 25.21
C PRO A 228 -37.29 -8.39 25.96
N SER A 229 -36.89 -8.99 27.10
CA SER A 229 -35.73 -8.55 27.87
C SER A 229 -34.40 -8.75 27.10
N VAL A 230 -34.24 -9.93 26.55
CA VAL A 230 -33.08 -10.30 25.73
C VAL A 230 -32.96 -9.41 24.47
N HIS A 231 -34.11 -9.13 23.81
CA HIS A 231 -34.17 -8.22 22.69
C HIS A 231 -33.74 -6.81 23.07
N ALA A 232 -34.17 -6.29 24.20
CA ALA A 232 -33.80 -4.98 24.71
C ALA A 232 -32.29 -4.88 24.96
N GLU A 233 -31.67 -5.93 25.51
CA GLU A 233 -30.23 -6.01 25.77
C GLU A 233 -29.43 -6.03 24.48
N VAL A 234 -29.84 -6.82 23.49
CA VAL A 234 -29.20 -6.83 22.15
C VAL A 234 -29.34 -5.48 21.49
N GLN A 235 -30.47 -4.81 21.57
CA GLN A 235 -30.69 -3.48 21.02
C GLN A 235 -29.84 -2.40 21.73
N ALA A 236 -29.57 -2.55 23.02
CA ALA A 236 -28.71 -1.65 23.77
C ALA A 236 -27.24 -1.67 23.21
N LEU A 237 -26.75 -2.84 22.76
CA LEU A 237 -25.46 -2.96 22.07
C LEU A 237 -25.53 -2.53 20.61
N ARG A 238 -26.65 -2.74 19.92
CA ARG A 238 -26.81 -2.41 18.50
C ARG A 238 -26.81 -0.91 18.22
N LYS A 239 -27.41 -0.11 19.09
CA LYS A 239 -27.46 1.35 18.95
C LYS A 239 -26.05 1.99 18.88
N PRO A 240 -25.14 1.75 19.84
CA PRO A 240 -23.77 2.27 19.77
C PRO A 240 -22.97 1.67 18.59
N GLU A 241 -23.22 0.42 18.22
CA GLU A 241 -22.60 -0.21 17.02
C GLU A 241 -22.92 0.61 15.76
N ILE A 242 -24.20 0.93 15.54
CA ILE A 242 -24.63 1.70 14.37
C ILE A 242 -24.02 3.10 14.38
N ARG A 243 -24.03 3.80 15.53
CA ARG A 243 -23.40 5.14 15.63
C ARG A 243 -21.92 5.11 15.30
N THR A 244 -21.20 4.13 15.83
CA THR A 244 -19.76 3.97 15.55
C THR A 244 -19.55 3.62 14.09
N ARG A 245 -20.41 2.79 13.49
CA ARG A 245 -20.33 2.42 12.06
C ARG A 245 -20.52 3.63 11.15
N ILE A 246 -21.46 4.53 11.48
CA ILE A 246 -21.62 5.80 10.73
C ILE A 246 -20.33 6.62 10.80
N GLY A 247 -19.67 6.68 11.95
CA GLY A 247 -18.39 7.36 12.12
C GLY A 247 -17.25 6.72 11.28
N VAL A 248 -17.20 5.37 11.22
CA VAL A 248 -16.27 4.63 10.37
C VAL A 248 -16.49 4.98 8.91
N VAL A 249 -17.73 4.85 8.42
CA VAL A 249 -18.08 5.16 7.03
C VAL A 249 -17.81 6.63 6.68
N GLY A 250 -18.16 7.56 7.59
CA GLY A 250 -17.87 8.98 7.39
C GLY A 250 -16.37 9.28 7.28
N SER A 251 -15.54 8.60 8.07
CA SER A 251 -14.08 8.73 8.00
C SER A 251 -13.52 8.14 6.70
N ASP A 252 -14.08 7.02 6.22
CA ASP A 252 -13.71 6.37 4.98
C ASP A 252 -14.07 7.23 3.76
N VAL A 253 -15.28 7.78 3.72
CA VAL A 253 -15.74 8.69 2.67
C VAL A 253 -14.86 9.94 2.61
N LEU A 254 -14.51 10.53 3.76
CA LEU A 254 -13.65 11.71 3.81
C LEU A 254 -12.23 11.38 3.34
N ALA A 255 -11.68 10.23 3.72
CA ALA A 255 -10.38 9.76 3.26
C ALA A 255 -10.37 9.54 1.73
N SER A 256 -11.42 8.91 1.19
CA SER A 256 -11.59 8.70 -0.24
C SER A 256 -11.74 10.03 -1.01
N ALA A 257 -12.49 10.98 -0.47
CA ALA A 257 -12.63 12.31 -1.06
C ALA A 257 -11.29 13.06 -1.11
N LEU A 258 -10.50 13.01 -0.03
CA LEU A 258 -9.15 13.59 -0.01
C LEU A 258 -8.23 12.89 -1.04
N TRP A 259 -8.30 11.56 -1.13
CA TRP A 259 -7.52 10.81 -2.09
C TRP A 259 -7.82 11.26 -3.53
N VAL A 260 -9.08 11.28 -3.93
CA VAL A 260 -9.50 11.71 -5.28
C VAL A 260 -9.14 13.19 -5.55
N SER A 261 -9.17 14.03 -4.52
CA SER A 261 -8.86 15.47 -4.65
C SER A 261 -7.35 15.75 -4.67
N THR A 262 -6.50 14.80 -4.29
CA THR A 262 -5.05 15.02 -4.15
C THR A 262 -4.41 15.50 -5.45
N ALA A 263 -4.67 14.84 -6.59
CA ALA A 263 -4.13 15.25 -7.89
C ALA A 263 -4.56 16.67 -8.26
N THR A 264 -5.81 17.03 -7.99
CA THR A 264 -6.36 18.35 -8.29
C THR A 264 -5.68 19.44 -7.45
N VAL A 265 -5.51 19.21 -6.15
CA VAL A 265 -4.83 20.16 -5.24
C VAL A 265 -3.37 20.33 -5.61
N VAL A 266 -2.67 19.24 -5.92
CA VAL A 266 -1.27 19.26 -6.35
C VAL A 266 -1.11 19.98 -7.69
N ALA A 267 -2.01 19.71 -8.66
CA ALA A 267 -2.01 20.39 -9.94
C ALA A 267 -2.28 21.90 -9.77
N PHE A 268 -3.24 22.28 -8.94
CA PHE A 268 -3.53 23.68 -8.65
C PHE A 268 -2.33 24.40 -8.02
N ALA A 269 -1.66 23.77 -7.05
CA ALA A 269 -0.46 24.32 -6.41
C ALA A 269 0.71 24.45 -7.42
N GLY A 270 0.97 23.40 -8.19
CA GLY A 270 2.06 23.38 -9.17
C GLY A 270 1.86 24.35 -10.32
N PHE A 271 0.69 24.33 -10.96
CA PHE A 271 0.37 25.25 -12.07
C PHE A 271 0.17 26.68 -11.59
N GLY A 272 -0.44 26.88 -10.41
CA GLY A 272 -0.56 28.19 -9.80
C GLY A 272 0.80 28.83 -9.54
N ALA A 273 1.73 28.09 -8.94
CA ALA A 273 3.10 28.56 -8.73
C ALA A 273 3.82 28.83 -10.08
N PHE A 274 3.63 27.98 -11.08
CA PHE A 274 4.24 28.13 -12.39
C PHE A 274 3.77 29.42 -13.09
N THR A 275 2.47 29.73 -13.04
CA THR A 275 1.93 30.97 -13.61
C THR A 275 2.36 32.21 -12.85
N LEU A 276 2.45 32.15 -11.51
CA LEU A 276 2.95 33.25 -10.67
C LEU A 276 4.42 33.55 -10.95
N LEU A 277 5.22 32.56 -11.36
CA LEU A 277 6.62 32.72 -11.78
C LEU A 277 6.74 33.20 -13.25
N GLY A 278 5.64 33.52 -13.92
CA GLY A 278 5.61 34.02 -15.29
C GLY A 278 5.61 32.94 -16.37
N GLY A 279 5.42 31.68 -15.99
CA GLY A 279 5.31 30.57 -16.95
C GLY A 279 3.99 30.57 -17.73
N ALA A 280 4.06 30.31 -19.04
CA ALA A 280 2.89 30.18 -19.90
C ALA A 280 2.42 28.72 -19.94
N LEU A 281 1.19 28.47 -19.50
CA LEU A 281 0.57 27.14 -19.56
C LEU A 281 0.12 26.85 -21.01
N ASN A 282 0.58 25.72 -21.53
CA ASN A 282 0.10 25.18 -22.79
C ASN A 282 -0.40 23.73 -22.60
N ALA A 283 -1.28 23.26 -23.48
CA ALA A 283 -1.90 21.94 -23.34
C ALA A 283 -0.87 20.79 -23.24
N PRO A 284 0.20 20.70 -24.06
CA PRO A 284 1.20 19.65 -23.92
C PRO A 284 1.84 19.58 -22.54
N LEU A 285 2.22 20.72 -21.97
CA LEU A 285 2.83 20.81 -20.63
C LEU A 285 1.86 20.40 -19.54
N VAL A 286 0.61 20.93 -19.59
CA VAL A 286 -0.41 20.65 -18.59
C VAL A 286 -0.72 19.15 -18.53
N PHE A 287 -0.98 18.50 -19.66
CA PHE A 287 -1.30 17.09 -19.69
C PHE A 287 -0.13 16.18 -19.28
N ALA A 288 1.10 16.52 -19.67
CA ALA A 288 2.28 15.79 -19.23
C ALA A 288 2.48 15.89 -17.71
N CYS A 289 2.32 17.09 -17.15
CA CYS A 289 2.44 17.31 -15.70
C CYS A 289 1.31 16.63 -14.93
N LEU A 290 0.06 16.63 -15.41
CA LEU A 290 -1.05 15.88 -14.81
C LEU A 290 -0.73 14.38 -14.74
N ALA A 291 -0.19 13.81 -15.82
CA ALA A 291 0.24 12.41 -15.80
C ALA A 291 1.37 12.14 -14.77
N LEU A 292 2.29 13.09 -14.57
CA LEU A 292 3.32 12.99 -13.54
C LEU A 292 2.76 13.15 -12.12
N PHE A 293 1.76 14.01 -11.91
CA PHE A 293 1.11 14.15 -10.60
C PHE A 293 0.38 12.86 -10.21
N THR A 294 -0.34 12.22 -11.14
CA THR A 294 -0.98 10.92 -10.86
C THR A 294 0.03 9.82 -10.55
N MET A 295 1.23 9.84 -11.15
CA MET A 295 2.30 8.90 -10.80
C MET A 295 2.83 9.09 -9.36
N LEU A 296 2.70 10.29 -8.77
CA LEU A 296 3.15 10.57 -7.41
C LEU A 296 2.11 10.21 -6.35
N GLU A 297 0.83 10.08 -6.68
CA GLU A 297 -0.23 9.81 -5.70
C GLU A 297 -0.02 8.50 -4.96
N GLU A 298 0.23 7.40 -5.68
CA GLU A 298 0.39 6.06 -5.11
C GLU A 298 1.56 5.98 -4.11
N PRO A 299 2.80 6.42 -4.45
CA PRO A 299 3.92 6.42 -3.53
C PRO A 299 3.68 7.21 -2.24
N PHE A 300 3.03 8.36 -2.32
CA PHE A 300 2.73 9.16 -1.13
C PHE A 300 1.67 8.51 -0.24
N GLY A 301 0.67 7.85 -0.81
CA GLY A 301 -0.32 7.06 -0.06
C GLY A 301 0.31 5.91 0.72
N LEU A 302 1.32 5.26 0.17
CA LEU A 302 2.03 4.13 0.79
C LEU A 302 2.81 4.51 2.05
N ILE A 303 3.31 5.75 2.19
CA ILE A 303 4.14 6.18 3.34
C ILE A 303 3.43 5.91 4.68
N SER A 304 2.13 6.21 4.76
CA SER A 304 1.33 6.00 5.98
C SER A 304 1.18 4.51 6.32
N HIS A 305 1.09 3.63 5.32
CA HIS A 305 0.96 2.19 5.49
C HIS A 305 2.29 1.52 5.87
N ILE A 306 3.41 1.98 5.33
CA ILE A 306 4.75 1.45 5.62
C ILE A 306 5.07 1.54 7.11
N LEU A 307 4.82 2.68 7.75
CA LEU A 307 5.09 2.90 9.18
C LEU A 307 4.29 1.94 10.07
N ALA A 308 3.00 1.76 9.80
CA ALA A 308 2.15 0.87 10.58
C ALA A 308 2.60 -0.60 10.46
N ARG A 309 2.91 -1.06 9.26
CA ARG A 309 3.32 -2.46 9.02
C ARG A 309 4.74 -2.76 9.49
N ALA A 310 5.65 -1.79 9.44
CA ALA A 310 6.97 -1.92 10.02
C ALA A 310 6.92 -2.18 11.55
N GLN A 311 5.98 -1.55 12.26
CA GLN A 311 5.77 -1.80 13.68
C GLN A 311 5.29 -3.23 13.95
N HIS A 312 4.30 -3.74 13.20
CA HIS A 312 3.82 -5.12 13.33
C HIS A 312 4.92 -6.15 13.08
N ALA A 313 5.70 -5.97 12.01
CA ALA A 313 6.80 -6.86 11.70
C ALA A 313 7.92 -6.81 12.74
N ARG A 314 8.19 -5.64 13.36
CA ARG A 314 9.14 -5.51 14.46
C ARG A 314 8.70 -6.33 15.67
N VAL A 315 7.43 -6.26 16.05
CA VAL A 315 6.89 -7.05 17.18
C VAL A 315 6.96 -8.55 16.86
N ALA A 316 6.57 -8.96 15.64
CA ALA A 316 6.67 -10.36 15.21
C ALA A 316 8.13 -10.86 15.22
N SER A 317 9.10 -10.04 14.78
CA SER A 317 10.51 -10.40 14.81
C SER A 317 11.04 -10.60 16.23
N GLN A 318 10.54 -9.84 17.22
CA GLN A 318 10.91 -9.98 18.63
C GLN A 318 10.35 -11.26 19.27
N ARG A 319 9.17 -11.73 18.82
CA ARG A 319 8.55 -12.96 19.32
C ARG A 319 9.17 -14.23 18.76
N LEU A 320 9.73 -14.14 17.55
CA LEU A 320 10.41 -15.28 16.90
C LEU A 320 11.88 -15.44 17.32
N HIS A 321 12.42 -14.52 18.12
CA HIS A 321 13.72 -14.59 18.78
C HIS A 321 13.64 -15.29 20.13
#